data_caf3fa0cd204034da3ff145dfe275c38
#
_entry.id   caf3fa0cd204034da3ff145dfe275c38
#
_cell.length_a   1.000
_cell.length_b   1.000
_cell.length_c   1.000
_cell.angle_alpha   90.00
_cell.angle_beta   90.00
_cell.angle_gamma   90.00
#
_symmetry.space_group_name_H-M   'P 1'
#
loop_
_entity.id
_entity.type
_entity.pdbx_description
1 polymer ?
#
loop_
_entity_poly.entity_id
_entity_poly.type
_entity_poly.pdbx_seq_one_letter_code
_entity_poly.pdbx_strand_id
1 'polypeptide(L)'
;WRLPAPSTWAEGGGNSNMGPEAYLYLAALLFFIGTAGVVIWRNVFFVLMSIELMLNSVNLTLVCFAKIWHNTGGQVFVFFVMAIAAAEACVGLAIAVLFFREKGSVQIDDAREMKN
;
A
#
# COMPACT_ATOMS: atom_id res chain seq x y z
N TRP A 1 41.56 -0.19 23.05
CA TRP A 1 40.40 0.63 22.72
C TRP A 1 39.14 -0.22 22.62
N ARG A 2 38.48 -0.43 23.76
CA ARG A 2 37.22 -1.17 23.79
C ARG A 2 36.06 -0.19 23.67
N LEU A 3 35.25 -0.30 22.62
CA LEU A 3 33.97 0.37 22.55
C LEU A 3 33.11 -0.10 23.74
N PRO A 4 32.47 0.83 24.48
CA PRO A 4 31.52 0.41 25.51
C PRO A 4 30.42 -0.40 24.86
N ALA A 5 30.03 -1.50 25.50
CA ALA A 5 28.95 -2.34 25.03
C ALA A 5 27.68 -1.49 24.88
N PRO A 6 26.93 -1.63 23.78
CA PRO A 6 25.67 -0.89 23.53
C PRO A 6 24.56 -1.49 24.42
N SER A 7 24.58 -1.21 25.70
CA SER A 7 23.73 -1.92 26.62
C SER A 7 22.66 -1.12 27.35
N THR A 8 22.55 0.18 27.13
CA THR A 8 21.65 0.98 27.96
C THR A 8 20.43 1.55 27.27
N TRP A 9 20.38 1.53 25.95
CA TRP A 9 19.19 1.99 25.21
C TRP A 9 18.29 0.85 24.70
N ALA A 10 18.74 -0.40 24.84
CA ALA A 10 17.94 -1.58 24.49
C ALA A 10 16.98 -2.03 25.61
N GLU A 11 17.17 -1.53 26.86
CA GLU A 11 16.36 -1.95 28.01
C GLU A 11 15.27 -0.96 28.42
N GLY A 12 15.15 0.16 27.73
CA GLY A 12 14.16 1.20 28.03
C GLY A 12 12.85 1.10 27.26
N GLY A 13 12.54 -0.02 26.65
CA GLY A 13 11.31 -0.21 25.90
C GLY A 13 10.39 -1.18 26.61
N GLY A 14 9.25 -0.69 27.06
CA GLY A 14 8.19 -1.54 27.56
C GLY A 14 7.95 -2.73 26.65
N ASN A 15 7.58 -3.82 27.24
CA ASN A 15 7.37 -5.17 26.74
C ASN A 15 6.36 -5.26 25.57
N SER A 16 6.60 -4.54 24.50
CA SER A 16 5.93 -4.75 23.22
C SER A 16 6.66 -5.88 22.48
N ASN A 17 6.57 -7.08 23.04
CA ASN A 17 6.94 -8.31 22.35
C ASN A 17 5.95 -8.56 21.20
N MET A 18 5.83 -7.62 20.28
CA MET A 18 5.21 -7.87 19.01
C MET A 18 6.19 -8.73 18.21
N GLY A 19 6.04 -10.03 18.34
CA GLY A 19 6.75 -10.98 17.52
C GLY A 19 6.41 -10.76 16.03
N PRO A 20 7.19 -11.33 15.12
CA PRO A 20 6.92 -11.28 13.68
C PRO A 20 5.51 -11.74 13.32
N GLU A 21 4.92 -12.58 14.16
CA GLU A 21 3.53 -13.06 14.03
C GLU A 21 2.48 -11.95 14.03
N ALA A 22 2.66 -10.93 14.88
CA ALA A 22 1.74 -9.79 14.94
C ALA A 22 1.72 -9.00 13.62
N TYR A 23 2.87 -8.84 12.97
CA TYR A 23 2.96 -8.19 11.66
C TYR A 23 2.30 -9.01 10.56
N LEU A 24 2.38 -10.34 10.62
CA LEU A 24 1.69 -11.24 9.69
C LEU A 24 0.16 -11.18 9.87
N TYR A 25 -0.34 -11.11 11.09
CA TYR A 25 -1.77 -10.89 11.35
C TYR A 25 -2.24 -9.55 10.81
N LEU A 26 -1.46 -8.49 11.02
CA LEU A 26 -1.75 -7.17 10.46
C LEU A 26 -1.78 -7.20 8.92
N ALA A 27 -0.80 -7.84 8.30
CA ALA A 27 -0.75 -8.00 6.86
C ALA A 27 -1.99 -8.75 6.32
N ALA A 28 -2.37 -9.84 6.96
CA ALA A 28 -3.57 -10.59 6.59
C ALA A 28 -4.83 -9.71 6.71
N LEU A 29 -4.97 -8.97 7.79
CA LEU A 29 -6.10 -8.06 8.00
C LEU A 29 -6.18 -6.99 6.89
N LEU A 30 -5.06 -6.34 6.57
CA LEU A 30 -4.98 -5.33 5.50
C LEU A 30 -5.35 -5.93 4.13
N PHE A 31 -4.91 -7.16 3.86
CA PHE A 31 -5.23 -7.87 2.63
C PHE A 31 -6.74 -8.13 2.49
N PHE A 32 -7.37 -8.61 3.56
CA PHE A 32 -8.82 -8.86 3.57
C PHE A 32 -9.62 -7.58 3.44
N ILE A 33 -9.21 -6.49 4.10
CA ILE A 33 -9.86 -5.17 3.96
C ILE A 33 -9.74 -4.67 2.51
N GLY A 34 -8.54 -4.78 1.92
CA GLY A 34 -8.32 -4.40 0.52
C GLY A 34 -9.18 -5.22 -0.45
N THR A 35 -9.24 -6.53 -0.26
CA THR A 35 -10.09 -7.42 -1.07
C THR A 35 -11.58 -7.05 -0.95
N ALA A 36 -12.05 -6.80 0.25
CA ALA A 36 -13.42 -6.35 0.47
C ALA A 36 -13.70 -5.01 -0.23
N GLY A 37 -12.75 -4.09 -0.19
CA GLY A 37 -12.84 -2.81 -0.88
C GLY A 37 -13.00 -2.95 -2.39
N VAL A 38 -12.23 -3.82 -3.01
CA VAL A 38 -12.34 -4.10 -4.47
C VAL A 38 -13.71 -4.67 -4.84
N VAL A 39 -14.27 -5.55 -4.00
CA VAL A 39 -15.53 -6.24 -4.31
C VAL A 39 -16.74 -5.34 -4.06
N ILE A 40 -16.71 -4.53 -3.00
CA ILE A 40 -17.86 -3.73 -2.56
C ILE A 40 -18.00 -2.44 -3.36
N TRP A 41 -16.88 -1.76 -3.63
CA TRP A 41 -16.91 -0.42 -4.22
C TRP A 41 -16.76 -0.45 -5.74
N ARG A 42 -17.63 0.28 -6.43
CA ARG A 42 -17.60 0.44 -7.89
C ARG A 42 -16.85 1.69 -8.37
N ASN A 43 -16.37 2.50 -7.45
CA ASN A 43 -15.63 3.71 -7.78
C ASN A 43 -14.17 3.37 -8.06
N VAL A 44 -13.65 3.83 -9.20
CA VAL A 44 -12.29 3.57 -9.66
C VAL A 44 -11.24 3.99 -8.62
N PHE A 45 -11.45 5.11 -7.93
CA PHE A 45 -10.53 5.58 -6.89
C PHE A 45 -10.48 4.64 -5.68
N PHE A 46 -11.64 4.17 -5.22
CA PHE A 46 -11.71 3.23 -4.11
C PHE A 46 -11.09 1.87 -4.47
N VAL A 47 -11.31 1.41 -5.71
CA VAL A 47 -10.69 0.17 -6.21
C VAL A 47 -9.18 0.34 -6.27
N LEU A 48 -8.67 1.45 -6.77
CA LEU A 48 -7.23 1.74 -6.83
C LEU A 48 -6.60 1.76 -5.43
N MET A 49 -7.21 2.47 -4.48
CA MET A 49 -6.75 2.50 -3.08
C MET A 49 -6.80 1.11 -2.42
N SER A 50 -7.80 0.31 -2.75
CA SER A 50 -7.94 -1.05 -2.22
C SER A 50 -6.86 -1.98 -2.74
N ILE A 51 -6.52 -1.90 -4.02
CA ILE A 51 -5.40 -2.64 -4.62
C ILE A 51 -4.08 -2.21 -3.97
N GLU A 52 -3.88 -0.92 -3.75
CA GLU A 52 -2.69 -0.38 -3.07
C GLU A 52 -2.56 -0.93 -1.64
N LEU A 53 -3.68 -1.02 -0.93
CA LEU A 53 -3.72 -1.60 0.41
C LEU A 53 -3.33 -3.09 0.39
N MET A 54 -3.79 -3.85 -0.61
CA MET A 54 -3.40 -5.25 -0.81
C MET A 54 -1.90 -5.39 -1.10
N LEU A 55 -1.36 -4.56 -1.99
CA LEU A 55 0.09 -4.54 -2.29
C LEU A 55 0.92 -4.21 -1.06
N ASN A 56 0.45 -3.26 -0.25
CA ASN A 56 1.12 -2.89 0.99
C ASN A 56 1.15 -4.04 2.00
N SER A 57 0.07 -4.83 2.07
CA SER A 57 0.03 -6.03 2.91
C SER A 57 1.05 -7.10 2.48
N VAL A 58 1.21 -7.30 1.18
CA VAL A 58 2.23 -8.20 0.61
C VAL A 58 3.63 -7.71 0.96
N ASN A 59 3.90 -6.41 0.84
CA ASN A 59 5.17 -5.82 1.23
C ASN A 59 5.49 -6.05 2.70
N LEU A 60 4.51 -5.85 3.58
CA LEU A 60 4.66 -6.10 5.01
C LEU A 60 5.01 -7.57 5.29
N THR A 61 4.38 -8.49 4.58
CA THR A 61 4.68 -9.92 4.66
C THR A 61 6.12 -10.24 4.21
N LEU A 62 6.56 -9.66 3.10
CA LEU A 62 7.92 -9.83 2.59
C LEU A 62 8.98 -9.31 3.56
N VAL A 63 8.77 -8.13 4.15
CA VAL A 63 9.67 -7.57 5.16
C VAL A 63 9.74 -8.47 6.38
N CYS A 64 8.59 -9.00 6.81
CA CYS A 64 8.52 -9.90 7.96
C CYS A 64 9.32 -11.19 7.73
N PHE A 65 9.15 -11.84 6.57
CA PHE A 65 9.92 -13.04 6.21
C PHE A 65 11.40 -12.75 6.01
N ALA A 66 11.75 -11.61 5.41
CA ALA A 66 13.15 -11.18 5.26
C ALA A 66 13.84 -11.05 6.63
N LYS A 67 13.12 -10.56 7.62
CA LYS A 67 13.61 -10.45 9.00
C LYS A 67 13.77 -11.82 9.66
N ILE A 68 12.80 -12.71 9.51
CA ILE A 68 12.83 -14.07 10.08
C ILE A 68 14.00 -14.87 9.52
N TRP A 69 14.27 -14.78 8.22
CA TRP A 69 15.34 -15.53 7.56
C TRP A 69 16.68 -14.80 7.52
N HIS A 70 16.79 -13.65 8.16
CA HIS A 70 18.00 -12.81 8.14
C HIS A 70 18.54 -12.57 6.73
N ASN A 71 17.66 -12.43 5.75
CA ASN A 71 18.00 -12.25 4.34
C ASN A 71 17.71 -10.83 3.89
N THR A 72 18.77 -10.08 3.59
CA THR A 72 18.67 -8.71 3.08
C THR A 72 18.09 -8.64 1.66
N GLY A 73 18.17 -9.72 0.89
CA GLY A 73 17.60 -9.80 -0.46
C GLY A 73 16.09 -9.54 -0.48
N GLY A 74 15.36 -10.01 0.53
CA GLY A 74 13.93 -9.73 0.68
C GLY A 74 13.62 -8.25 0.87
N GLN A 75 14.47 -7.52 1.59
CA GLN A 75 14.31 -6.08 1.79
C GLN A 75 14.53 -5.30 0.50
N VAL A 76 15.54 -5.67 -0.29
CA VAL A 76 15.78 -5.08 -1.61
C VAL A 76 14.59 -5.31 -2.53
N PHE A 77 14.04 -6.52 -2.52
CA PHE A 77 12.85 -6.86 -3.31
C PHE A 77 11.64 -5.99 -2.96
N VAL A 78 11.44 -5.69 -1.67
CA VAL A 78 10.38 -4.78 -1.21
C VAL A 78 10.51 -3.38 -1.82
N PHE A 79 11.72 -2.83 -1.92
CA PHE A 79 11.93 -1.54 -2.59
C PHE A 79 11.49 -1.55 -4.05
N PHE A 80 11.78 -2.62 -4.79
CA PHE A 80 11.31 -2.77 -6.17
C PHE A 80 9.78 -2.84 -6.24
N VAL A 81 9.15 -3.62 -5.37
CA VAL A 81 7.68 -3.72 -5.34
C VAL A 81 7.04 -2.38 -4.98
N MET A 82 7.62 -1.63 -4.04
CA MET A 82 7.15 -0.28 -3.70
C MET A 82 7.27 0.69 -4.88
N ALA A 83 8.38 0.65 -5.61
CA ALA A 83 8.58 1.48 -6.80
C ALA A 83 7.57 1.16 -7.90
N ILE A 84 7.29 -0.12 -8.13
CA ILE A 84 6.29 -0.57 -9.11
C ILE A 84 4.88 -0.14 -8.66
N ALA A 85 4.54 -0.33 -7.40
CA ALA A 85 3.25 0.08 -6.84
C ALA A 85 3.02 1.60 -6.97
N ALA A 86 4.05 2.41 -6.70
CA ALA A 86 3.99 3.85 -6.89
C ALA A 86 3.79 4.24 -8.36
N ALA A 87 4.47 3.57 -9.28
CA ALA A 87 4.31 3.79 -10.72
C ALA A 87 2.89 3.41 -11.20
N GLU A 88 2.37 2.27 -10.76
CA GLU A 88 0.99 1.84 -11.07
C GLU A 88 -0.04 2.82 -10.53
N ALA A 89 0.13 3.31 -9.30
CA ALA A 89 -0.75 4.30 -8.70
C ALA A 89 -0.75 5.61 -9.51
N CYS A 90 0.42 6.10 -9.95
CA CYS A 90 0.54 7.28 -10.77
C CYS A 90 -0.17 7.11 -12.12
N VAL A 91 0.05 6.00 -12.82
CA VAL A 91 -0.58 5.70 -14.11
C VAL A 91 -2.09 5.51 -13.94
N GLY A 92 -2.52 4.75 -12.95
CA GLY A 92 -3.93 4.53 -12.66
C GLY A 92 -4.67 5.83 -12.32
N LEU A 93 -4.05 6.70 -11.53
CA LEU A 93 -4.60 8.00 -11.19
C LEU A 93 -4.69 8.92 -12.44
N ALA A 94 -3.65 8.93 -13.28
CA ALA A 94 -3.66 9.70 -14.52
C ALA A 94 -4.81 9.27 -15.45
N ILE A 95 -5.00 7.96 -15.63
CA ILE A 95 -6.10 7.41 -16.42
C ILE A 95 -7.46 7.80 -15.82
N ALA A 96 -7.60 7.67 -14.50
CA ALA A 96 -8.84 8.04 -13.81
C ALA A 96 -9.16 9.52 -13.99
N VAL A 97 -8.18 10.41 -13.85
CA VAL A 97 -8.36 11.86 -14.04
C VAL A 97 -8.76 12.18 -15.48
N LEU A 98 -8.12 11.57 -16.47
CA LEU A 98 -8.48 11.76 -17.88
C LEU A 98 -9.91 11.30 -18.17
N PHE A 99 -10.31 10.15 -17.65
CA PHE A 99 -11.66 9.62 -17.80
C PHE A 99 -12.73 10.54 -17.19
N PHE A 100 -12.47 11.09 -16.01
CA PHE A 100 -13.40 12.03 -15.38
C PHE A 100 -13.45 13.37 -16.10
N ARG A 101 -12.34 13.84 -16.63
CA ARG A 101 -12.33 15.07 -17.44
C ARG A 101 -13.13 14.92 -18.72
N GLU A 102 -13.01 13.79 -19.40
CA GLU A 102 -13.75 13.50 -20.62
C GLU A 102 -15.27 13.42 -20.34
N LYS A 103 -15.68 12.71 -19.29
CA LYS A 103 -17.09 12.68 -18.87
C LYS A 103 -17.62 14.06 -18.48
N GLY A 104 -16.83 14.87 -17.82
CA GLY A 104 -17.21 16.23 -17.47
C GLY A 104 -17.43 17.09 -18.69
N SER A 105 -16.60 16.97 -19.73
CA SER A 105 -16.76 17.71 -20.99
C SER A 105 -18.03 17.29 -21.75
N VAL A 106 -18.33 16.00 -21.82
CA VAL A 106 -19.53 15.48 -22.45
C VAL A 106 -20.82 15.99 -21.76
N GLN A 107 -20.82 16.02 -20.42
CA GLN A 107 -21.96 16.55 -19.67
C GLN A 107 -22.16 18.05 -19.88
N ILE A 108 -21.12 18.82 -20.06
CA ILE A 108 -21.20 20.25 -20.34
C ILE A 108 -21.75 20.48 -21.75
N ASP A 109 -21.33 19.70 -22.73
CA ASP A 109 -21.82 19.78 -24.11
C ASP A 109 -23.28 19.36 -24.19
N ASP A 110 -23.70 18.31 -23.51
CA ASP A 110 -25.11 17.91 -23.41
C ASP A 110 -25.97 19.00 -22.75
N ALA A 111 -25.48 19.65 -21.71
CA ALA A 111 -26.16 20.75 -21.04
C ALA A 111 -26.29 21.99 -21.97
N ARG A 112 -25.31 22.23 -22.85
CA ARG A 112 -25.37 23.30 -23.88
C ARG A 112 -26.41 23.02 -24.96
N GLU A 113 -26.50 21.78 -25.44
CA GLU A 113 -27.51 21.37 -26.41
C GLU A 113 -28.94 21.48 -25.86
N MET A 114 -29.13 21.17 -24.57
CA MET A 114 -30.43 21.28 -23.91
C MET A 114 -30.88 22.74 -23.66
N LYS A 115 -29.98 23.70 -23.73
CA LYS A 115 -30.27 25.12 -23.49
C LYS A 115 -30.73 25.91 -24.71
N ASN A 116 -30.64 25.32 -25.88
CA ASN A 116 -31.14 25.83 -27.16
C ASN A 116 -32.33 25.01 -27.59
#